data_800df7c5ac94b07baf4a2687094ca9e3
#
_entry.id   800df7c5ac94b07baf4a2687094ca9e3
#
_cell.length_a   1.000
_cell.length_b   1.000
_cell.length_c   1.000
_cell.angle_alpha   90.00
_cell.angle_beta   90.00
_cell.angle_gamma   90.00
#
_symmetry.space_group_name_H-M   'P 1'
#
loop_
_entity.id
_entity.type
_entity.pdbx_description
1 polymer ?
#
loop_
_entity_poly.entity_id
_entity_poly.type
_entity_poly.pdbx_seq_one_letter_code
_entity_poly.pdbx_strand_id
1 'polypeptide(L)'
;MRVIAETGRFVVAEDGPNVVVIDRSGGPMQILVFVLLVIALVFGGFGLVTLVMTASSISSGVPAAISAALLGIGVLAAVGMAYGARSQRRRRRAPLQNYPPVAVFDRAQRTFIDAHGRSVARLDQVRIERRMQIGSSSPKLVVLTPAGERVLLRGNPFGGSIGKLDDALRHALAIPKARR
;
A
#
# COMPACT_ATOMS: atom_id res chain seq x y z
N MET A 1 4.25 21.13 0.10
CA MET A 1 4.95 19.91 -0.36
C MET A 1 4.90 19.81 -1.88
N ARG A 2 6.03 19.64 -2.56
CA ARG A 2 6.17 19.42 -4.01
C ARG A 2 6.53 17.96 -4.26
N VAL A 3 5.73 17.24 -5.06
CA VAL A 3 6.03 15.84 -5.42
C VAL A 3 7.24 15.83 -6.37
N ILE A 4 8.27 15.06 -6.01
CA ILE A 4 9.46 14.81 -6.84
C ILE A 4 9.26 13.55 -7.67
N ALA A 5 8.76 12.49 -7.03
CA ALA A 5 8.49 11.22 -7.68
C ALA A 5 7.34 10.49 -6.99
N GLU A 6 6.52 9.83 -7.81
CA GLU A 6 5.42 9.00 -7.35
C GLU A 6 5.44 7.68 -8.10
N THR A 7 5.34 6.57 -7.39
CA THR A 7 5.26 5.24 -7.98
C THR A 7 4.29 4.38 -7.16
N GLY A 8 3.11 4.17 -7.72
CA GLY A 8 2.05 3.42 -7.06
C GLY A 8 1.58 4.09 -5.76
N ARG A 9 1.92 3.50 -4.62
CA ARG A 9 1.57 4.03 -3.29
C ARG A 9 2.65 4.89 -2.65
N PHE A 10 3.83 4.88 -3.23
CA PHE A 10 4.99 5.56 -2.67
C PHE A 10 5.17 6.93 -3.29
N VAL A 11 5.39 7.92 -2.45
CA VAL A 11 5.60 9.31 -2.85
C VAL A 11 6.86 9.83 -2.20
N VAL A 12 7.72 10.44 -3.01
CA VAL A 12 8.83 11.27 -2.54
C VAL A 12 8.45 12.71 -2.81
N ALA A 13 8.39 13.50 -1.75
CA ALA A 13 8.02 14.90 -1.84
C ALA A 13 9.05 15.79 -1.14
N GLU A 14 9.14 17.02 -1.61
CA GLU A 14 9.96 18.08 -1.02
C GLU A 14 9.07 19.02 -0.21
N ASP A 15 9.46 19.28 1.01
CA ASP A 15 8.79 20.18 1.93
C ASP A 15 9.81 21.17 2.52
N GLY A 16 10.00 22.27 1.82
CA GLY A 16 11.08 23.20 2.12
C GLY A 16 12.46 22.53 1.98
N PRO A 17 13.29 22.54 3.04
CA PRO A 17 14.59 21.86 3.02
C PRO A 17 14.48 20.33 3.13
N ASN A 18 13.32 19.81 3.50
CA ASN A 18 13.12 18.39 3.80
C ASN A 18 12.72 17.60 2.56
N VAL A 19 13.31 16.42 2.39
CA VAL A 19 12.82 15.39 1.46
C VAL A 19 12.10 14.34 2.27
N VAL A 20 10.81 14.15 1.98
CA VAL A 20 9.92 13.31 2.76
C VAL A 20 9.51 12.10 1.93
N VAL A 21 9.62 10.92 2.50
CA VAL A 21 9.14 9.67 1.90
C VAL A 21 7.85 9.26 2.57
N ILE A 22 6.81 9.09 1.77
CA ILE A 22 5.45 8.78 2.23
C ILE A 22 4.98 7.47 1.60
N ASP A 23 4.39 6.60 2.41
CA ASP A 23 3.67 5.40 1.95
C ASP A 23 2.17 5.62 2.11
N ARG A 24 1.45 5.75 0.99
CA ARG A 24 -0.01 5.85 0.95
C ARG A 24 -0.70 4.49 1.04
N SER A 25 -0.02 3.46 1.54
CA SER A 25 -0.61 2.13 1.62
C SER A 25 -1.87 2.14 2.50
N GLY A 26 -2.90 1.49 2.01
CA GLY A 26 -4.15 1.28 2.75
C GLY A 26 -4.04 0.21 3.83
N GLY A 27 -2.86 -0.39 4.03
CA GLY A 27 -2.62 -1.42 5.03
C GLY A 27 -3.66 -2.55 5.00
N PRO A 28 -4.17 -2.97 6.16
CA PRO A 28 -5.10 -4.10 6.28
C PRO A 28 -6.45 -3.90 5.57
N MET A 29 -6.85 -2.64 5.28
CA MET A 29 -8.09 -2.35 4.57
C MET A 29 -8.13 -2.93 3.15
N GLN A 30 -6.99 -3.04 2.47
CA GLN A 30 -6.93 -3.64 1.14
C GLN A 30 -7.20 -5.15 1.18
N ILE A 31 -6.69 -5.82 2.21
CA ILE A 31 -6.94 -7.25 2.44
C ILE A 31 -8.42 -7.45 2.78
N LEU A 32 -8.98 -6.61 3.64
CA LEU A 32 -10.40 -6.67 4.01
C LEU A 32 -11.32 -6.53 2.78
N VAL A 33 -11.06 -5.54 1.91
CA VAL A 33 -11.83 -5.35 0.67
C VAL A 33 -11.74 -6.56 -0.23
N PHE A 34 -10.55 -7.20 -0.34
CA PHE A 34 -10.38 -8.41 -1.12
C PHE A 34 -11.14 -9.61 -0.52
N VAL A 35 -11.09 -9.79 0.80
CA VAL A 35 -11.84 -10.86 1.49
C VAL A 35 -13.35 -10.67 1.30
N LEU A 36 -13.86 -9.44 1.44
CA LEU A 36 -15.26 -9.14 1.21
C LEU A 36 -15.68 -9.40 -0.24
N LEU A 37 -14.80 -9.13 -1.21
CA LEU A 37 -15.04 -9.47 -2.61
C LEU A 37 -15.22 -10.99 -2.79
N VAL A 38 -14.33 -11.79 -2.21
CA VAL A 38 -14.40 -13.26 -2.29
C VAL A 38 -15.71 -13.76 -1.66
N ILE A 39 -16.05 -13.25 -0.49
CA ILE A 39 -17.32 -13.60 0.20
C ILE A 39 -18.52 -13.23 -0.67
N ALA A 40 -18.54 -12.03 -1.25
CA ALA A 40 -19.63 -11.59 -2.11
C ALA A 40 -19.79 -12.47 -3.35
N LEU A 41 -18.68 -12.84 -3.97
CA LEU A 41 -18.70 -13.72 -5.17
C LEU A 41 -19.15 -15.15 -4.84
N VAL A 42 -18.62 -15.73 -3.76
CA VAL A 42 -18.92 -17.11 -3.39
C VAL A 42 -20.35 -17.23 -2.88
N PHE A 43 -20.70 -16.48 -1.85
CA PHE A 43 -22.04 -16.62 -1.23
C PHE A 43 -23.12 -15.93 -2.05
N GLY A 44 -22.86 -14.74 -2.60
CA GLY A 44 -23.79 -14.02 -3.45
C GLY A 44 -24.03 -14.73 -4.77
N GLY A 45 -22.95 -15.21 -5.41
CA GLY A 45 -23.04 -15.96 -6.66
C GLY A 45 -23.79 -17.28 -6.50
N PHE A 46 -23.44 -18.08 -5.47
CA PHE A 46 -24.13 -19.34 -5.19
C PHE A 46 -25.62 -19.11 -4.83
N GLY A 47 -25.90 -18.13 -3.93
CA GLY A 47 -27.28 -17.81 -3.55
C GLY A 47 -28.11 -17.32 -4.73
N LEU A 48 -27.55 -16.53 -5.64
CA LEU A 48 -28.23 -16.07 -6.84
C LEU A 48 -28.54 -17.24 -7.80
N VAL A 49 -27.56 -18.08 -8.08
CA VAL A 49 -27.74 -19.22 -8.99
C VAL A 49 -28.83 -20.17 -8.47
N THR A 50 -28.77 -20.54 -7.18
CA THR A 50 -29.75 -21.44 -6.59
C THR A 50 -31.16 -20.84 -6.55
N LEU A 51 -31.30 -19.52 -6.30
CA LEU A 51 -32.59 -18.83 -6.38
C LEU A 51 -33.15 -18.81 -7.81
N VAL A 52 -32.34 -18.54 -8.82
CA VAL A 52 -32.76 -18.56 -10.23
C VAL A 52 -33.19 -19.97 -10.63
N MET A 53 -32.45 -21.02 -10.23
CA MET A 53 -32.84 -22.40 -10.51
C MET A 53 -34.21 -22.75 -9.87
N THR A 54 -34.41 -22.35 -8.62
CA THR A 54 -35.69 -22.60 -7.92
C THR A 54 -36.85 -21.84 -8.61
N ALA A 55 -36.63 -20.57 -9.01
CA ALA A 55 -37.64 -19.78 -9.72
C ALA A 55 -37.96 -20.35 -11.11
N SER A 56 -37.03 -21.05 -11.76
CA SER A 56 -37.20 -21.74 -13.06
C SER A 56 -37.79 -23.15 -12.92
N SER A 57 -38.31 -23.53 -11.75
CA SER A 57 -38.83 -24.84 -11.44
C SER A 57 -37.79 -25.98 -11.60
N ILE A 58 -36.50 -25.63 -11.61
CA ILE A 58 -35.40 -26.61 -11.63
C ILE A 58 -35.07 -26.91 -10.16
N SER A 59 -35.16 -28.17 -9.76
CA SER A 59 -34.80 -28.58 -8.39
C SER A 59 -33.32 -28.32 -8.14
N SER A 60 -33.00 -27.34 -7.28
CA SER A 60 -31.63 -27.06 -6.86
C SER A 60 -31.17 -27.96 -5.72
N GLY A 61 -32.08 -28.74 -5.11
CA GLY A 61 -31.81 -29.52 -3.89
C GLY A 61 -31.54 -28.64 -2.64
N VAL A 62 -31.51 -27.30 -2.77
CA VAL A 62 -31.26 -26.36 -1.69
C VAL A 62 -32.57 -25.65 -1.34
N PRO A 63 -32.96 -25.63 -0.06
CA PRO A 63 -34.13 -24.86 0.38
C PRO A 63 -34.02 -23.37 0.04
N ALA A 64 -35.11 -22.77 -0.44
CA ALA A 64 -35.14 -21.36 -0.85
C ALA A 64 -34.70 -20.41 0.28
N ALA A 65 -35.00 -20.72 1.54
CA ALA A 65 -34.58 -19.95 2.70
C ALA A 65 -33.04 -19.89 2.84
N ILE A 66 -32.36 -21.01 2.58
CA ILE A 66 -30.88 -21.07 2.62
C ILE A 66 -30.29 -20.26 1.47
N SER A 67 -30.85 -20.39 0.26
CA SER A 67 -30.42 -19.61 -0.91
C SER A 67 -30.57 -18.11 -0.67
N ALA A 68 -31.71 -17.68 -0.07
CA ALA A 68 -31.94 -16.29 0.28
C ALA A 68 -30.97 -15.78 1.37
N ALA A 69 -30.66 -16.61 2.37
CA ALA A 69 -29.72 -16.25 3.41
C ALA A 69 -28.29 -16.07 2.83
N LEU A 70 -27.84 -16.98 1.96
CA LEU A 70 -26.55 -16.90 1.29
C LEU A 70 -26.46 -15.65 0.41
N LEU A 71 -27.51 -15.36 -0.36
CA LEU A 71 -27.58 -14.15 -1.16
C LEU A 71 -27.50 -12.90 -0.26
N GLY A 72 -28.19 -12.87 0.88
CA GLY A 72 -28.13 -11.78 1.85
C GLY A 72 -26.73 -11.52 2.38
N ILE A 73 -25.99 -12.59 2.73
CA ILE A 73 -24.58 -12.50 3.14
C ILE A 73 -23.73 -11.91 2.00
N GLY A 74 -23.93 -12.38 0.78
CA GLY A 74 -23.22 -11.87 -0.40
C GLY A 74 -23.46 -10.38 -0.64
N VAL A 75 -24.72 -9.93 -0.52
CA VAL A 75 -25.09 -8.52 -0.67
C VAL A 75 -24.47 -7.66 0.41
N LEU A 76 -24.52 -8.09 1.68
CA LEU A 76 -23.87 -7.36 2.79
C LEU A 76 -22.36 -7.23 2.58
N ALA A 77 -21.72 -8.30 2.13
CA ALA A 77 -20.29 -8.28 1.81
C ALA A 77 -19.99 -7.31 0.64
N ALA A 78 -20.82 -7.29 -0.41
CA ALA A 78 -20.67 -6.37 -1.54
C ALA A 78 -20.83 -4.89 -1.11
N VAL A 79 -21.78 -4.59 -0.24
CA VAL A 79 -21.96 -3.25 0.32
C VAL A 79 -20.75 -2.84 1.15
N GLY A 80 -20.26 -3.72 2.04
CA GLY A 80 -19.06 -3.49 2.84
C GLY A 80 -17.81 -3.26 1.98
N MET A 81 -17.66 -4.06 0.92
CA MET A 81 -16.59 -3.91 -0.08
C MET A 81 -16.69 -2.54 -0.78
N ALA A 82 -17.87 -2.13 -1.25
CA ALA A 82 -18.06 -0.86 -1.92
C ALA A 82 -17.74 0.33 -1.00
N TYR A 83 -18.15 0.24 0.26
CA TYR A 83 -17.82 1.25 1.28
C TYR A 83 -16.30 1.33 1.53
N GLY A 84 -15.63 0.18 1.72
CA GLY A 84 -14.19 0.10 1.90
C GLY A 84 -13.42 0.67 0.71
N ALA A 85 -13.83 0.31 -0.50
CA ALA A 85 -13.22 0.81 -1.74
C ALA A 85 -13.38 2.35 -1.88
N ARG A 86 -14.58 2.88 -1.56
CA ARG A 86 -14.83 4.34 -1.55
C ARG A 86 -13.97 5.06 -0.51
N SER A 87 -13.86 4.50 0.70
CA SER A 87 -13.01 5.03 1.76
C SER A 87 -11.53 5.08 1.33
N GLN A 88 -11.05 4.00 0.73
CA GLN A 88 -9.68 3.95 0.18
C GLN A 88 -9.44 5.01 -0.92
N ARG A 89 -10.40 5.18 -1.85
CA ARG A 89 -10.31 6.21 -2.90
C ARG A 89 -10.27 7.61 -2.30
N ARG A 90 -11.07 7.89 -1.27
CA ARG A 90 -11.05 9.18 -0.55
C ARG A 90 -9.70 9.40 0.13
N ARG A 91 -9.16 8.40 0.82
CA ARG A 91 -7.82 8.49 1.44
C ARG A 91 -6.73 8.79 0.42
N ARG A 92 -6.71 8.09 -0.72
CA ARG A 92 -5.71 8.34 -1.78
C ARG A 92 -5.74 9.75 -2.35
N ARG A 93 -6.87 10.45 -2.28
CA ARG A 93 -7.04 11.85 -2.70
C ARG A 93 -6.74 12.85 -1.58
N ALA A 94 -6.48 12.38 -0.37
CA ALA A 94 -6.14 13.26 0.75
C ALA A 94 -4.79 13.95 0.50
N PRO A 95 -4.62 15.20 0.99
CA PRO A 95 -3.35 15.91 0.91
C PRO A 95 -2.23 15.08 1.54
N LEU A 96 -1.02 15.19 0.97
CA LEU A 96 0.17 14.45 1.42
C LEU A 96 0.50 14.68 2.90
N GLN A 97 0.19 15.86 3.40
CA GLN A 97 0.41 16.26 4.79
C GLN A 97 -0.35 15.39 5.81
N ASN A 98 -1.42 14.72 5.39
CA ASN A 98 -2.23 13.87 6.26
C ASN A 98 -1.65 12.44 6.42
N TYR A 99 -0.55 12.14 5.74
CA TYR A 99 0.10 10.84 5.84
C TYR A 99 1.35 10.94 6.70
N PRO A 100 1.55 10.01 7.66
CA PRO A 100 2.78 9.98 8.42
C PRO A 100 3.96 9.69 7.47
N PRO A 101 5.05 10.42 7.57
CA PRO A 101 6.24 10.15 6.80
C PRO A 101 6.88 8.83 7.27
N VAL A 102 7.34 8.03 6.31
CA VAL A 102 8.14 6.85 6.60
C VAL A 102 9.57 7.23 6.92
N ALA A 103 10.03 8.32 6.32
CA ALA A 103 11.36 8.87 6.54
C ALA A 103 11.40 10.34 6.14
N VAL A 104 12.21 11.12 6.85
CA VAL A 104 12.49 12.51 6.54
C VAL A 104 14.00 12.70 6.43
N PHE A 105 14.42 13.30 5.33
CA PHE A 105 15.81 13.70 5.09
C PHE A 105 15.90 15.21 5.17
N ASP A 106 16.39 15.72 6.28
CA ASP A 106 16.58 17.15 6.50
C ASP A 106 17.90 17.59 5.88
N ARG A 107 17.82 18.37 4.79
CA ARG A 107 18.99 18.89 4.09
C ARG A 107 19.65 20.06 4.82
N ALA A 108 18.89 20.81 5.61
CA ALA A 108 19.44 21.93 6.37
C ALA A 108 20.29 21.45 7.55
N GLN A 109 19.76 20.50 8.31
CA GLN A 109 20.48 19.88 9.43
C GLN A 109 21.39 18.72 9.00
N ARG A 110 21.30 18.29 7.74
CA ARG A 110 22.01 17.15 7.17
C ARG A 110 21.78 15.86 7.96
N THR A 111 20.54 15.62 8.39
CA THR A 111 20.15 14.48 9.22
C THR A 111 19.08 13.63 8.55
N PHE A 112 19.16 12.32 8.81
CA PHE A 112 18.13 11.34 8.48
C PHE A 112 17.29 11.05 9.72
N ILE A 113 15.97 11.23 9.60
CA ILE A 113 14.97 11.07 10.64
C ILE A 113 14.07 9.88 10.26
N ASP A 114 13.86 8.96 11.18
CA ASP A 114 13.01 7.78 10.97
C ASP A 114 11.50 8.12 11.08
N ALA A 115 10.65 7.10 10.82
CA ALA A 115 9.19 7.23 10.94
C ALA A 115 8.70 7.63 12.35
N HIS A 116 9.54 7.50 13.37
CA HIS A 116 9.23 7.84 14.75
C HIS A 116 9.75 9.25 15.13
N GLY A 117 10.24 10.01 14.19
CA GLY A 117 10.80 11.34 14.43
C GLY A 117 12.19 11.34 15.08
N ARG A 118 12.88 10.21 15.13
CA ARG A 118 14.22 10.12 15.76
C ARG A 118 15.30 10.35 14.71
N SER A 119 16.25 11.23 15.01
CA SER A 119 17.45 11.39 14.22
C SER A 119 18.32 10.13 14.34
N VAL A 120 18.59 9.49 13.22
CA VAL A 120 19.28 8.17 13.16
C VAL A 120 20.72 8.31 12.70
N ALA A 121 20.97 9.16 11.70
CA ALA A 121 22.31 9.32 11.11
C ALA A 121 22.44 10.66 10.39
N ARG A 122 23.69 11.06 10.09
CA ARG A 122 23.97 12.19 9.21
C ARG A 122 23.80 11.75 7.75
N LEU A 123 23.40 12.67 6.86
CA LEU A 123 23.15 12.35 5.44
C LEU A 123 24.43 11.89 4.70
N ASP A 124 25.60 12.33 5.12
CA ASP A 124 26.89 11.88 4.58
C ASP A 124 27.20 10.40 4.91
N GLN A 125 26.60 9.87 5.96
CA GLN A 125 26.72 8.47 6.40
C GLN A 125 25.61 7.58 5.85
N VAL A 126 24.65 8.15 5.14
CA VAL A 126 23.48 7.45 4.61
C VAL A 126 23.77 6.94 3.20
N ARG A 127 23.48 5.65 2.98
CA ARG A 127 23.47 5.05 1.64
C ARG A 127 22.10 4.48 1.35
N ILE A 128 21.59 4.74 0.17
CA ILE A 128 20.30 4.24 -0.27
C ILE A 128 20.54 3.09 -1.23
N GLU A 129 20.02 1.91 -0.90
CA GLU A 129 20.20 0.72 -1.70
C GLU A 129 18.86 0.04 -1.98
N ARG A 130 18.81 -0.56 -3.17
CA ARG A 130 17.72 -1.45 -3.56
C ARG A 130 18.16 -2.88 -3.34
N ARG A 131 17.46 -3.62 -2.49
CA ARG A 131 17.75 -5.02 -2.18
C ARG A 131 16.53 -5.89 -2.48
N MET A 132 16.78 -7.15 -2.82
CA MET A 132 15.70 -8.12 -2.96
C MET A 132 15.19 -8.53 -1.57
N GLN A 133 13.90 -8.82 -1.50
CA GLN A 133 13.29 -9.34 -0.27
C GLN A 133 13.45 -10.86 -0.24
N ILE A 134 13.77 -11.40 0.93
CA ILE A 134 13.76 -12.86 1.13
C ILE A 134 12.30 -13.33 1.05
N GLY A 135 12.03 -14.30 0.21
CA GLY A 135 10.67 -14.85 0.01
C GLY A 135 9.73 -14.01 -0.87
N SER A 136 10.25 -12.98 -1.56
CA SER A 136 9.46 -12.19 -2.51
C SER A 136 10.29 -11.76 -3.72
N SER A 137 9.69 -11.79 -4.90
CA SER A 137 10.31 -11.27 -6.13
C SER A 137 10.37 -9.75 -6.20
N SER A 138 9.78 -9.07 -5.22
CA SER A 138 9.74 -7.60 -5.19
C SER A 138 10.93 -7.03 -4.42
N PRO A 139 11.57 -5.97 -4.92
CA PRO A 139 12.66 -5.32 -4.22
C PRO A 139 12.15 -4.52 -3.00
N LYS A 140 13.03 -4.32 -2.03
CA LYS A 140 12.89 -3.35 -0.94
C LYS A 140 13.88 -2.20 -1.13
N LEU A 141 13.48 -0.99 -0.73
CA LEU A 141 14.38 0.15 -0.63
C LEU A 141 14.83 0.28 0.82
N VAL A 142 16.12 0.32 1.01
CA VAL A 142 16.73 0.38 2.33
C VAL A 142 17.68 1.57 2.44
N VAL A 143 17.76 2.10 3.65
CA VAL A 143 18.80 3.05 4.07
C VAL A 143 19.80 2.30 4.93
N LEU A 144 21.05 2.36 4.52
CA LEU A 144 22.18 1.89 5.31
C LEU A 144 22.71 3.07 6.12
N THR A 145 22.84 2.86 7.42
CA THR A 145 23.41 3.81 8.37
C THR A 145 24.48 3.11 9.21
N PRO A 146 25.35 3.84 9.93
CA PRO A 146 26.29 3.21 10.86
C PRO A 146 25.62 2.36 11.94
N ALA A 147 24.35 2.68 12.28
CA ALA A 147 23.55 1.94 13.24
C ALA A 147 22.84 0.70 12.62
N GLY A 148 23.03 0.44 11.31
CA GLY A 148 22.47 -0.71 10.61
C GLY A 148 21.52 -0.37 9.47
N GLU A 149 20.87 -1.42 8.93
CA GLU A 149 19.92 -1.32 7.82
C GLU A 149 18.53 -0.88 8.31
N ARG A 150 17.94 0.11 7.65
CA ARG A 150 16.56 0.54 7.85
C ARG A 150 15.77 0.39 6.56
N VAL A 151 14.67 -0.36 6.61
CA VAL A 151 13.78 -0.53 5.46
C VAL A 151 12.90 0.70 5.34
N LEU A 152 13.02 1.43 4.22
CA LEU A 152 12.15 2.56 3.89
C LEU A 152 10.84 2.08 3.27
N LEU A 153 10.97 1.29 2.20
CA LEU A 153 9.84 0.88 1.39
C LEU A 153 9.97 -0.61 1.05
N ARG A 154 8.84 -1.30 1.10
CA ARG A 154 8.75 -2.69 0.63
C ARG A 154 7.90 -2.73 -0.63
N GLY A 155 8.47 -3.14 -1.75
CA GLY A 155 7.71 -3.45 -2.95
C GLY A 155 6.73 -4.60 -2.68
N ASN A 156 5.61 -4.58 -3.40
CA ASN A 156 4.63 -5.66 -3.38
C ASN A 156 4.40 -6.08 -4.84
N PRO A 157 4.45 -7.37 -5.17
CA PRO A 157 4.22 -7.84 -6.53
C PRO A 157 2.85 -7.41 -7.09
N PHE A 158 1.84 -7.24 -6.20
CA PHE A 158 0.48 -6.84 -6.58
C PHE A 158 0.18 -5.35 -6.38
N GLY A 159 1.01 -4.61 -5.64
CA GLY A 159 0.71 -3.23 -5.20
C GLY A 159 1.60 -2.14 -5.78
N GLY A 160 2.52 -2.49 -6.65
CA GLY A 160 3.42 -1.56 -7.32
C GLY A 160 4.90 -1.79 -7.02
N SER A 161 5.71 -1.62 -8.04
CA SER A 161 7.16 -1.63 -7.98
C SER A 161 7.66 -0.37 -7.25
N ILE A 162 8.83 -0.45 -6.65
CA ILE A 162 9.56 0.73 -6.15
C ILE A 162 9.95 1.67 -7.31
N GLY A 163 9.94 1.14 -8.55
CA GLY A 163 10.21 1.91 -9.76
C GLY A 163 11.57 2.60 -9.73
N LYS A 164 11.56 3.88 -10.10
CA LYS A 164 12.75 4.74 -10.10
C LYS A 164 12.85 5.63 -8.85
N LEU A 165 12.14 5.29 -7.76
CA LEU A 165 12.14 6.10 -6.54
C LEU A 165 13.53 6.20 -5.88
N ASP A 166 14.34 5.15 -6.01
CA ASP A 166 15.72 5.15 -5.53
C ASP A 166 16.58 6.19 -6.28
N ASP A 167 16.45 6.28 -7.59
CA ASP A 167 17.18 7.28 -8.38
C ASP A 167 16.69 8.69 -8.08
N ALA A 168 15.37 8.90 -7.97
CA ALA A 168 14.78 10.18 -7.63
C ALA A 168 15.21 10.65 -6.22
N LEU A 169 15.22 9.75 -5.25
CA LEU A 169 15.61 10.06 -3.87
C LEU A 169 17.12 10.39 -3.79
N ARG A 170 17.97 9.61 -4.47
CA ARG A 170 19.41 9.90 -4.54
C ARG A 170 19.68 11.24 -5.21
N HIS A 171 18.98 11.54 -6.30
CA HIS A 171 19.13 12.81 -6.99
C HIS A 171 18.71 13.98 -6.10
N ALA A 172 17.57 13.86 -5.41
CA ALA A 172 17.07 14.88 -4.50
C ALA A 172 18.01 15.14 -3.30
N LEU A 173 18.75 14.11 -2.87
CA LEU A 173 19.67 14.20 -1.73
C LEU A 173 21.14 14.41 -2.14
N ALA A 174 21.44 14.49 -3.44
CA ALA A 174 22.79 14.55 -4.00
C ALA A 174 23.71 13.41 -3.50
N ILE A 175 23.15 12.21 -3.23
CA ILE A 175 23.89 11.05 -2.76
C ILE A 175 24.45 10.28 -3.97
N PRO A 176 25.76 10.03 -4.04
CA PRO A 176 26.35 9.31 -5.17
C PRO A 176 25.83 7.86 -5.25
N LYS A 177 25.72 7.35 -6.48
CA LYS A 177 25.35 5.96 -6.71
C LYS A 177 26.46 5.05 -6.21
N ALA A 178 26.14 4.08 -5.35
CA ALA A 178 27.12 3.08 -4.94
C ALA A 178 27.67 2.37 -6.18
N ARG A 179 28.99 2.40 -6.39
CA ARG A 179 29.64 1.56 -7.41
C ARG A 179 29.41 0.10 -7.00
N ARG A 180 28.85 -0.69 -7.90
CA ARG A 180 28.77 -2.16 -7.77
C ARG A 180 30.16 -2.75 -7.96
#